data_6259bafecd74288278ed7d6eda3d29bd
#
_entry.id   6259bafecd74288278ed7d6eda3d29bd
#
_cell.length_a   1.000
_cell.length_b   1.000
_cell.length_c   1.000
_cell.angle_alpha   90.00
_cell.angle_beta   90.00
_cell.angle_gamma   90.00
#
_symmetry.space_group_name_H-M   'P 1'
#
loop_
_entity.id
_entity.type
_entity.pdbx_description
1 polymer ?
#
loop_
_entity_poly.entity_id
_entity_poly.type
_entity_poly.pdbx_seq_one_letter_code
_entity_poly.pdbx_strand_id
1 'polypeptide(L)'
;MTGMDYLQIVATSAGSALVAGLIAAVLLRLARRAPLIVHVVVIVAAAVAAVAAGIALTASAMYISDDDTAVALAVTAASGVVSVVMAVLLAMTLSRDARHLGRDARRLGAGETVLPAPRTTAELHAVQGELVESSARLLAARAASVRAEEARRDLVARIAHDLLAPLASIRAIAETLEDGMSPEPQRHARQLGGHVTRLHSLIDDLFALSRIDAGTLTISPERVSLTDLASDVVADYTELAARHDVQVRFGESQGMTVEVDSRELSRALINILVNAIEHSPAGGEVTVTVGAVEGHAAVVVRDHGPGVSDDDLPHLGTAGWRGSTARTSPRVSIAGGAGLGLAITHAIVEAHGGEVRARTVDPGLEVSVLLPLPA
;
A
#
# COMPACT_ATOMS: atom_id res chain seq x y z
N MET A 1 51.66 -54.83 -19.83
CA MET A 1 50.22 -54.70 -19.47
C MET A 1 49.42 -54.96 -20.70
N THR A 2 48.67 -56.02 -20.74
CA THR A 2 47.74 -56.29 -21.81
C THR A 2 46.45 -55.47 -21.65
N GLY A 3 45.70 -55.19 -22.72
CA GLY A 3 44.45 -54.45 -22.61
C GLY A 3 43.42 -55.06 -21.65
N MET A 4 43.57 -56.38 -21.35
CA MET A 4 42.74 -57.12 -20.42
C MET A 4 43.07 -56.73 -18.95
N ASP A 5 44.33 -56.50 -18.63
CA ASP A 5 44.77 -56.06 -17.28
C ASP A 5 44.22 -54.69 -16.96
N TYR A 6 44.15 -53.77 -17.94
CA TYR A 6 43.62 -52.43 -17.76
C TYR A 6 42.12 -52.45 -17.50
N LEU A 7 41.39 -53.31 -18.19
CA LEU A 7 39.94 -53.47 -18.02
C LEU A 7 39.59 -54.02 -16.62
N GLN A 8 40.42 -54.94 -16.12
CA GLN A 8 40.27 -55.55 -14.78
C GLN A 8 40.51 -54.53 -13.66
N ILE A 9 41.52 -53.65 -13.80
CA ILE A 9 41.81 -52.54 -12.84
C ILE A 9 40.61 -51.57 -12.79
N VAL A 10 40.11 -51.17 -13.95
CA VAL A 10 38.97 -50.24 -14.02
C VAL A 10 37.72 -50.88 -13.40
N ALA A 11 37.45 -52.15 -13.70
CA ALA A 11 36.29 -52.86 -13.17
C ALA A 11 36.33 -53.02 -11.63
N THR A 12 37.48 -53.37 -11.07
CA THR A 12 37.66 -53.53 -9.61
C THR A 12 37.55 -52.20 -8.87
N SER A 13 38.18 -51.15 -9.42
CA SER A 13 38.11 -49.81 -8.82
C SER A 13 36.69 -49.24 -8.91
N ALA A 14 35.96 -49.39 -10.04
CA ALA A 14 34.58 -48.99 -10.19
C ALA A 14 33.64 -49.76 -9.24
N GLY A 15 33.87 -51.03 -9.08
CA GLY A 15 33.08 -51.87 -8.15
C GLY A 15 33.25 -51.45 -6.67
N SER A 16 34.47 -51.21 -6.23
CA SER A 16 34.74 -50.74 -4.86
C SER A 16 34.13 -49.35 -4.60
N ALA A 17 34.18 -48.45 -5.59
CA ALA A 17 33.57 -47.12 -5.48
C ALA A 17 32.04 -47.21 -5.40
N LEU A 18 31.41 -48.09 -6.20
CA LEU A 18 29.96 -48.35 -6.17
C LEU A 18 29.49 -48.87 -4.81
N VAL A 19 30.20 -49.84 -4.26
CA VAL A 19 29.87 -50.39 -2.92
C VAL A 19 30.03 -49.35 -1.83
N ALA A 20 31.12 -48.59 -1.79
CA ALA A 20 31.33 -47.52 -0.81
C ALA A 20 30.27 -46.41 -0.95
N GLY A 21 29.91 -46.04 -2.19
CA GLY A 21 28.86 -45.06 -2.46
C GLY A 21 27.48 -45.52 -1.99
N LEU A 22 27.15 -46.82 -2.18
CA LEU A 22 25.88 -47.39 -1.73
C LEU A 22 25.78 -47.40 -0.18
N ILE A 23 26.86 -47.78 0.49
CA ILE A 23 26.96 -47.74 1.95
C ILE A 23 26.78 -46.31 2.46
N ALA A 24 27.48 -45.35 1.85
CA ALA A 24 27.31 -43.92 2.19
C ALA A 24 25.88 -43.45 2.00
N ALA A 25 25.23 -43.82 0.86
CA ALA A 25 23.84 -43.45 0.59
C ALA A 25 22.86 -43.99 1.66
N VAL A 26 23.10 -45.26 2.11
CA VAL A 26 22.30 -45.84 3.20
C VAL A 26 22.53 -45.12 4.51
N LEU A 27 23.81 -44.85 4.89
CA LEU A 27 24.15 -44.12 6.08
C LEU A 27 23.55 -42.70 6.08
N LEU A 28 23.58 -42.00 4.95
CA LEU A 28 22.99 -40.67 4.80
C LEU A 28 21.46 -40.72 4.91
N ARG A 29 20.82 -41.77 4.41
CA ARG A 29 19.37 -41.97 4.58
C ARG A 29 18.99 -42.22 6.04
N LEU A 30 19.76 -43.00 6.78
CA LEU A 30 19.54 -43.22 8.21
C LEU A 30 19.83 -41.93 9.03
N ALA A 31 20.84 -41.15 8.62
CA ALA A 31 21.26 -39.93 9.26
C ALA A 31 20.54 -38.66 8.78
N ARG A 32 19.36 -38.73 8.18
CA ARG A 32 18.65 -37.60 7.59
C ARG A 32 18.45 -36.41 8.54
N ARG A 33 18.41 -36.63 9.84
CA ARG A 33 18.24 -35.58 10.86
C ARG A 33 19.56 -35.13 11.49
N ALA A 34 20.68 -35.72 11.05
CA ALA A 34 22.00 -35.39 11.59
C ALA A 34 22.46 -33.99 11.11
N PRO A 35 23.32 -33.34 11.84
CA PRO A 35 23.93 -32.07 11.41
C PRO A 35 24.66 -32.19 10.07
N LEU A 36 24.76 -31.10 9.33
CA LEU A 36 25.43 -31.03 8.02
C LEU A 36 26.86 -31.60 8.08
N ILE A 37 27.57 -31.40 9.18
CA ILE A 37 28.92 -31.95 9.44
C ILE A 37 28.94 -33.46 9.24
N VAL A 38 27.98 -34.20 9.79
CA VAL A 38 27.92 -35.66 9.68
C VAL A 38 27.75 -36.08 8.22
N HIS A 39 26.89 -35.39 7.47
CA HIS A 39 26.71 -35.70 6.05
C HIS A 39 27.99 -35.51 5.23
N VAL A 40 28.68 -34.39 5.44
CA VAL A 40 29.93 -34.09 4.74
C VAL A 40 31.03 -35.08 5.11
N VAL A 41 31.19 -35.40 6.38
CA VAL A 41 32.17 -36.38 6.84
C VAL A 41 31.89 -37.77 6.27
N VAL A 42 30.66 -38.23 6.25
CA VAL A 42 30.28 -39.54 5.66
C VAL A 42 30.62 -39.60 4.18
N ILE A 43 30.33 -38.55 3.42
CA ILE A 43 30.62 -38.50 1.97
C ILE A 43 32.17 -38.58 1.76
N VAL A 44 32.94 -37.77 2.47
CA VAL A 44 34.40 -37.73 2.28
C VAL A 44 35.04 -39.05 2.76
N ALA A 45 34.61 -39.60 3.90
CA ALA A 45 35.10 -40.89 4.40
C ALA A 45 34.79 -42.02 3.42
N ALA A 46 33.61 -42.04 2.82
CA ALA A 46 33.25 -43.02 1.81
C ALA A 46 34.10 -42.92 0.53
N ALA A 47 34.40 -41.70 0.09
CA ALA A 47 35.28 -41.47 -1.05
C ALA A 47 36.70 -41.98 -0.81
N VAL A 48 37.24 -41.66 0.37
CA VAL A 48 38.58 -42.16 0.79
C VAL A 48 38.60 -43.69 0.92
N ALA A 49 37.57 -44.27 1.52
CA ALA A 49 37.44 -45.75 1.64
C ALA A 49 37.32 -46.42 0.27
N ALA A 50 36.60 -45.84 -0.68
CA ALA A 50 36.49 -46.34 -2.04
C ALA A 50 37.85 -46.38 -2.75
N VAL A 51 38.65 -45.32 -2.61
CA VAL A 51 39.99 -45.26 -3.21
C VAL A 51 40.93 -46.28 -2.55
N ALA A 52 40.95 -46.38 -1.21
CA ALA A 52 41.75 -47.35 -0.51
C ALA A 52 41.42 -48.80 -0.86
N ALA A 53 40.12 -49.12 -0.92
CA ALA A 53 39.65 -50.44 -1.35
C ALA A 53 40.04 -50.76 -2.79
N GLY A 54 39.93 -49.80 -3.69
CA GLY A 54 40.38 -49.93 -5.09
C GLY A 54 41.88 -50.25 -5.20
N ILE A 55 42.71 -49.54 -4.46
CA ILE A 55 44.16 -49.78 -4.40
C ILE A 55 44.46 -51.19 -3.86
N ALA A 56 43.86 -51.56 -2.72
CA ALA A 56 44.11 -52.87 -2.09
C ALA A 56 43.69 -54.07 -3.01
N LEU A 57 42.48 -53.95 -3.66
CA LEU A 57 41.98 -54.96 -4.57
C LEU A 57 42.85 -55.10 -5.83
N THR A 58 43.30 -53.96 -6.36
CA THR A 58 44.16 -53.95 -7.55
C THR A 58 45.55 -54.49 -7.25
N ALA A 59 46.12 -54.11 -6.11
CA ALA A 59 47.42 -54.62 -5.66
C ALA A 59 47.40 -56.13 -5.46
N SER A 60 46.35 -56.69 -4.83
CA SER A 60 46.21 -58.13 -4.63
C SER A 60 46.03 -58.94 -5.92
N ALA A 61 45.37 -58.32 -6.92
CA ALA A 61 45.12 -58.98 -8.23
C ALA A 61 46.34 -58.96 -9.15
N MET A 62 47.27 -58.00 -8.99
CA MET A 62 48.40 -57.80 -9.89
C MET A 62 49.76 -58.26 -9.31
N TYR A 63 49.79 -58.96 -8.15
CA TYR A 63 51.03 -59.38 -7.48
C TYR A 63 52.03 -58.20 -7.26
N ILE A 64 51.52 -57.05 -6.89
CA ILE A 64 52.33 -55.88 -6.52
C ILE A 64 53.01 -56.16 -5.19
N SER A 65 54.23 -55.67 -5.02
CA SER A 65 55.00 -55.81 -3.74
C SER A 65 54.19 -55.29 -2.56
N ASP A 66 54.27 -56.01 -1.43
CA ASP A 66 53.64 -55.60 -0.17
C ASP A 66 54.11 -54.18 0.28
N ASP A 67 55.36 -53.83 0.01
CA ASP A 67 55.96 -52.53 0.32
C ASP A 67 55.31 -51.40 -0.49
N ASP A 68 55.15 -51.61 -1.80
CA ASP A 68 54.54 -50.61 -2.68
C ASP A 68 53.05 -50.41 -2.31
N THR A 69 52.32 -51.47 -1.99
CA THR A 69 50.96 -51.43 -1.51
C THR A 69 50.86 -50.67 -0.17
N ALA A 70 51.76 -50.89 0.75
CA ALA A 70 51.83 -50.20 2.05
C ALA A 70 52.05 -48.69 1.85
N VAL A 71 52.95 -48.30 0.94
CA VAL A 71 53.22 -46.90 0.62
C VAL A 71 51.96 -46.24 -0.01
N ALA A 72 51.32 -46.88 -0.95
CA ALA A 72 50.11 -46.37 -1.59
C ALA A 72 48.97 -46.15 -0.58
N LEU A 73 48.73 -47.14 0.30
CA LEU A 73 47.74 -47.02 1.37
C LEU A 73 48.09 -45.96 2.40
N ALA A 74 49.37 -45.78 2.76
CA ALA A 74 49.83 -44.73 3.68
C ALA A 74 49.58 -43.32 3.09
N VAL A 75 49.89 -43.11 1.80
CA VAL A 75 49.62 -41.85 1.10
C VAL A 75 48.12 -41.57 1.02
N THR A 76 47.30 -42.60 0.72
CA THR A 76 45.85 -42.50 0.67
C THR A 76 45.25 -42.14 2.03
N ALA A 77 45.75 -42.77 3.11
CA ALA A 77 45.32 -42.47 4.48
C ALA A 77 45.70 -41.04 4.89
N ALA A 78 46.93 -40.60 4.61
CA ALA A 78 47.36 -39.24 4.90
C ALA A 78 46.50 -38.18 4.15
N SER A 79 46.28 -38.40 2.85
CA SER A 79 45.42 -37.52 2.03
C SER A 79 43.97 -37.55 2.51
N GLY A 80 43.48 -38.71 2.97
CA GLY A 80 42.15 -38.88 3.54
C GLY A 80 41.95 -38.07 4.82
N VAL A 81 42.94 -38.08 5.72
CA VAL A 81 42.91 -37.26 6.95
C VAL A 81 42.80 -35.77 6.61
N VAL A 82 43.64 -35.28 5.70
CA VAL A 82 43.59 -33.88 5.28
C VAL A 82 42.23 -33.52 4.68
N SER A 83 41.69 -34.40 3.83
CA SER A 83 40.38 -34.19 3.20
C SER A 83 39.26 -34.14 4.22
N VAL A 84 39.26 -35.02 5.22
CA VAL A 84 38.26 -35.02 6.31
C VAL A 84 38.37 -33.74 7.14
N VAL A 85 39.59 -33.31 7.50
CA VAL A 85 39.80 -32.08 8.26
C VAL A 85 39.25 -30.86 7.51
N MET A 86 39.57 -30.74 6.21
CA MET A 86 39.05 -29.65 5.38
C MET A 86 37.54 -29.68 5.25
N ALA A 87 36.95 -30.87 5.08
CA ALA A 87 35.49 -31.05 5.01
C ALA A 87 34.81 -30.66 6.32
N VAL A 88 35.38 -31.01 7.47
CA VAL A 88 34.85 -30.60 8.78
C VAL A 88 34.92 -29.10 8.96
N LEU A 89 36.02 -28.46 8.61
CA LEU A 89 36.17 -27.01 8.69
C LEU A 89 35.12 -26.29 7.84
N LEU A 90 34.94 -26.73 6.61
CA LEU A 90 33.92 -26.15 5.72
C LEU A 90 32.49 -26.36 6.26
N ALA A 91 32.18 -27.57 6.73
CA ALA A 91 30.88 -27.88 7.31
C ALA A 91 30.57 -27.07 8.57
N MET A 92 31.60 -26.79 9.40
CA MET A 92 31.49 -25.94 10.60
C MET A 92 31.14 -24.50 10.21
N THR A 93 31.79 -23.92 9.20
CA THR A 93 31.50 -22.54 8.75
C THR A 93 30.10 -22.42 8.20
N LEU A 94 29.68 -23.31 7.27
CA LEU A 94 28.32 -23.34 6.72
C LEU A 94 27.26 -23.55 7.82
N SER A 95 27.50 -24.42 8.77
CA SER A 95 26.57 -24.67 9.89
C SER A 95 26.42 -23.47 10.82
N ARG A 96 27.49 -22.69 11.01
CA ARG A 96 27.42 -21.43 11.76
C ARG A 96 26.60 -20.39 11.03
N ASP A 97 26.86 -20.19 9.74
CA ASP A 97 26.15 -19.23 8.92
C ASP A 97 24.65 -19.54 8.83
N ALA A 98 24.30 -20.81 8.62
CA ALA A 98 22.89 -21.23 8.60
C ALA A 98 22.18 -20.98 9.95
N ARG A 99 22.87 -21.21 11.08
CA ARG A 99 22.32 -20.91 12.41
C ARG A 99 22.17 -19.40 12.67
N HIS A 100 23.08 -18.59 12.15
CA HIS A 100 22.98 -17.14 12.22
C HIS A 100 21.79 -16.66 11.39
N LEU A 101 21.63 -17.14 10.15
CA LEU A 101 20.49 -16.79 9.30
C LEU A 101 19.15 -17.15 9.96
N GLY A 102 19.06 -18.32 10.60
CA GLY A 102 17.84 -18.72 11.33
C GLY A 102 17.56 -17.85 12.58
N ARG A 103 18.59 -17.27 13.20
CA ARG A 103 18.42 -16.30 14.30
C ARG A 103 17.98 -14.93 13.75
N ASP A 104 18.61 -14.48 12.67
CA ASP A 104 18.27 -13.22 12.01
C ASP A 104 16.82 -13.24 11.53
N ALA A 105 16.37 -14.34 10.90
CA ALA A 105 14.99 -14.52 10.49
C ALA A 105 13.98 -14.42 11.65
N ARG A 106 14.31 -14.98 12.82
CA ARG A 106 13.45 -14.88 14.02
C ARG A 106 13.40 -13.46 14.58
N ARG A 107 14.52 -12.75 14.60
CA ARG A 107 14.59 -11.35 15.04
C ARG A 107 13.79 -10.43 14.11
N LEU A 108 13.94 -10.61 12.79
CA LEU A 108 13.14 -9.89 11.80
C LEU A 108 11.64 -10.17 11.98
N GLY A 109 11.26 -11.43 12.25
CA GLY A 109 9.86 -11.80 12.55
C GLY A 109 9.32 -11.16 13.84
N ALA A 110 10.20 -10.84 14.80
CA ALA A 110 9.86 -10.09 16.02
C ALA A 110 9.82 -8.56 15.81
N GLY A 111 10.11 -8.07 14.60
CA GLY A 111 10.13 -6.63 14.29
C GLY A 111 11.46 -5.93 14.62
N GLU A 112 12.52 -6.71 14.94
CA GLU A 112 13.83 -6.13 15.17
C GLU A 112 14.55 -5.86 13.84
N THR A 113 15.36 -4.80 13.81
CA THR A 113 16.23 -4.52 12.67
C THR A 113 17.48 -5.39 12.74
N VAL A 114 17.81 -6.08 11.66
CA VAL A 114 19.02 -6.88 11.54
C VAL A 114 19.92 -6.28 10.47
N LEU A 115 21.18 -6.01 10.84
CA LEU A 115 22.18 -5.54 9.89
C LEU A 115 22.72 -6.70 9.07
N PRO A 116 22.90 -6.54 7.75
CA PRO A 116 23.51 -7.55 6.91
C PRO A 116 24.95 -7.83 7.39
N ALA A 117 25.26 -9.09 7.65
CA ALA A 117 26.60 -9.52 7.98
C ALA A 117 27.22 -10.32 6.83
N PRO A 118 28.53 -10.24 6.58
CA PRO A 118 29.17 -11.03 5.54
C PRO A 118 28.98 -12.54 5.81
N ARG A 119 28.65 -13.29 4.77
CA ARG A 119 28.43 -14.74 4.80
C ARG A 119 29.51 -15.44 3.99
N THR A 120 29.73 -16.73 4.31
CA THR A 120 30.76 -17.54 3.67
C THR A 120 30.45 -17.84 2.21
N THR A 121 29.15 -17.96 1.85
CA THR A 121 28.72 -18.22 0.48
C THR A 121 27.80 -17.11 -0.06
N ALA A 122 27.87 -16.89 -1.37
CA ALA A 122 27.06 -15.89 -2.07
C ALA A 122 25.55 -16.18 -1.96
N GLU A 123 25.17 -17.47 -1.94
CA GLU A 123 23.78 -17.90 -1.84
C GLU A 123 23.17 -17.55 -0.48
N LEU A 124 23.91 -17.76 0.61
CA LEU A 124 23.45 -17.39 1.97
C LEU A 124 23.37 -15.87 2.13
N HIS A 125 24.25 -15.14 1.48
CA HIS A 125 24.20 -13.67 1.45
C HIS A 125 22.95 -13.16 0.69
N ALA A 126 22.64 -13.75 -0.47
CA ALA A 126 21.46 -13.42 -1.24
C ALA A 126 20.17 -13.70 -0.44
N VAL A 127 20.05 -14.86 0.21
CA VAL A 127 18.89 -15.19 1.04
C VAL A 127 18.73 -14.22 2.21
N GLN A 128 19.84 -13.79 2.83
CA GLN A 128 19.79 -12.78 3.89
C GLN A 128 19.26 -11.45 3.34
N GLY A 129 19.71 -11.01 2.16
CA GLY A 129 19.22 -9.80 1.49
C GLY A 129 17.70 -9.83 1.26
N GLU A 130 17.19 -10.94 0.70
CA GLU A 130 15.76 -11.13 0.48
C GLU A 130 14.93 -11.13 1.78
N LEU A 131 15.47 -11.75 2.84
CA LEU A 131 14.82 -11.74 4.16
C LEU A 131 14.71 -10.32 4.73
N VAL A 132 15.79 -9.54 4.67
CA VAL A 132 15.79 -8.14 5.14
C VAL A 132 14.80 -7.30 4.35
N GLU A 133 14.80 -7.42 3.01
CA GLU A 133 13.89 -6.68 2.16
C GLU A 133 12.43 -7.07 2.39
N SER A 134 12.13 -8.36 2.48
CA SER A 134 10.78 -8.87 2.78
C SER A 134 10.29 -8.38 4.13
N SER A 135 11.16 -8.38 5.15
CA SER A 135 10.83 -7.86 6.47
C SER A 135 10.54 -6.36 6.44
N ALA A 136 11.34 -5.58 5.70
CA ALA A 136 11.10 -4.14 5.54
C ALA A 136 9.76 -3.85 4.86
N ARG A 137 9.40 -4.61 3.82
CA ARG A 137 8.08 -4.51 3.15
C ARG A 137 6.93 -4.84 4.11
N LEU A 138 7.08 -5.90 4.93
CA LEU A 138 6.06 -6.28 5.92
C LEU A 138 5.88 -5.22 7.00
N LEU A 139 6.97 -4.63 7.51
CA LEU A 139 6.91 -3.55 8.50
C LEU A 139 6.26 -2.30 7.90
N ALA A 140 6.60 -1.93 6.66
CA ALA A 140 5.98 -0.82 5.97
C ALA A 140 4.48 -1.04 5.76
N ALA A 141 4.07 -2.25 5.32
CA ALA A 141 2.67 -2.60 5.14
C ALA A 141 1.89 -2.58 6.46
N ARG A 142 2.48 -3.10 7.56
CA ARG A 142 1.86 -3.01 8.90
C ARG A 142 1.71 -1.58 9.37
N ALA A 143 2.74 -0.75 9.20
CA ALA A 143 2.68 0.66 9.57
C ALA A 143 1.63 1.43 8.74
N ALA A 144 1.47 1.11 7.45
CA ALA A 144 0.41 1.67 6.62
C ALA A 144 -0.98 1.22 7.09
N SER A 145 -1.16 -0.05 7.43
CA SER A 145 -2.44 -0.59 7.96
C SER A 145 -2.83 0.05 9.29
N VAL A 146 -1.87 0.24 10.22
CA VAL A 146 -2.13 0.91 11.50
C VAL A 146 -2.56 2.35 11.28
N ARG A 147 -1.84 3.10 10.41
CA ARG A 147 -2.20 4.49 10.09
C ARG A 147 -3.58 4.60 9.43
N ALA A 148 -3.93 3.68 8.54
CA ALA A 148 -5.24 3.64 7.92
C ALA A 148 -6.35 3.38 8.95
N GLU A 149 -6.13 2.46 9.90
CA GLU A 149 -7.10 2.17 10.97
C GLU A 149 -7.26 3.36 11.95
N GLU A 150 -6.16 4.05 12.29
CA GLU A 150 -6.21 5.27 13.11
C GLU A 150 -6.97 6.38 12.39
N ALA A 151 -6.67 6.64 11.12
CA ALA A 151 -7.38 7.63 10.31
C ALA A 151 -8.88 7.32 10.20
N ARG A 152 -9.24 6.02 10.05
CA ARG A 152 -10.64 5.58 10.02
C ARG A 152 -11.34 5.84 11.36
N ARG A 153 -10.69 5.55 12.49
CA ARG A 153 -11.26 5.82 13.82
C ARG A 153 -11.48 7.30 14.06
N ASP A 154 -10.50 8.12 13.68
CA ASP A 154 -10.60 9.58 13.79
C ASP A 154 -11.72 10.14 12.91
N LEU A 155 -11.91 9.59 11.72
CA LEU A 155 -13.00 9.95 10.83
C LEU A 155 -14.36 9.63 11.46
N VAL A 156 -14.54 8.40 11.97
CA VAL A 156 -15.79 8.00 12.62
C VAL A 156 -16.09 8.88 13.84
N ALA A 157 -15.09 9.20 14.66
CA ALA A 157 -15.26 10.07 15.82
C ALA A 157 -15.70 11.50 15.41
N ARG A 158 -15.13 12.03 14.32
CA ARG A 158 -15.51 13.34 13.77
C ARG A 158 -16.92 13.35 13.20
N ILE A 159 -17.29 12.33 12.42
CA ILE A 159 -18.67 12.19 11.89
C ILE A 159 -19.66 12.14 13.03
N ALA A 160 -19.40 11.34 14.07
CA ALA A 160 -20.26 11.23 15.22
C ALA A 160 -20.44 12.61 15.93
N HIS A 161 -19.35 13.36 16.10
CA HIS A 161 -19.40 14.71 16.67
C HIS A 161 -20.23 15.66 15.81
N ASP A 162 -20.02 15.66 14.47
CA ASP A 162 -20.72 16.55 13.54
C ASP A 162 -22.21 16.20 13.37
N LEU A 163 -22.60 14.95 13.64
CA LEU A 163 -24.01 14.53 13.72
C LEU A 163 -24.66 14.93 15.05
N LEU A 164 -23.94 14.82 16.17
CA LEU A 164 -24.48 15.12 17.50
C LEU A 164 -24.74 16.61 17.70
N ALA A 165 -23.92 17.50 17.11
CA ALA A 165 -24.07 18.95 17.26
C ALA A 165 -25.41 19.49 16.73
N PRO A 166 -25.84 19.22 15.48
CA PRO A 166 -27.14 19.65 14.99
C PRO A 166 -28.31 18.97 15.73
N LEU A 167 -28.15 17.69 16.15
CA LEU A 167 -29.16 17.00 16.95
C LEU A 167 -29.41 17.68 18.30
N ALA A 168 -28.34 18.09 18.99
CA ALA A 168 -28.46 18.83 20.25
C ALA A 168 -29.14 20.18 20.04
N SER A 169 -28.82 20.88 18.92
CA SER A 169 -29.48 22.14 18.57
C SER A 169 -30.97 21.97 18.25
N ILE A 170 -31.32 20.93 17.47
CA ILE A 170 -32.70 20.58 17.16
C ILE A 170 -33.48 20.34 18.45
N ARG A 171 -32.92 19.55 19.37
CA ARG A 171 -33.56 19.26 20.65
C ARG A 171 -33.78 20.51 21.49
N ALA A 172 -32.77 21.37 21.66
CA ALA A 172 -32.89 22.60 22.43
C ALA A 172 -33.94 23.57 21.84
N ILE A 173 -33.97 23.71 20.50
CA ILE A 173 -34.98 24.54 19.84
C ILE A 173 -36.39 23.95 20.01
N ALA A 174 -36.54 22.62 19.91
CA ALA A 174 -37.82 21.95 20.08
C ALA A 174 -38.35 22.13 21.51
N GLU A 175 -37.53 21.92 22.55
CA GLU A 175 -37.84 22.18 23.95
C GLU A 175 -38.28 23.63 24.17
N THR A 176 -37.57 24.62 23.60
CA THR A 176 -37.93 26.05 23.69
C THR A 176 -39.29 26.37 23.06
N LEU A 177 -39.62 25.72 21.94
CA LEU A 177 -40.89 25.88 21.26
C LEU A 177 -42.04 25.21 22.02
N GLU A 178 -41.80 24.04 22.62
CA GLU A 178 -42.77 23.25 23.40
C GLU A 178 -43.18 23.95 24.69
N ASP A 179 -42.20 24.56 25.37
CA ASP A 179 -42.42 25.36 26.58
C ASP A 179 -43.11 26.73 26.34
N GLY A 180 -43.39 27.09 25.09
CA GLY A 180 -44.00 28.34 24.72
C GLY A 180 -43.12 29.56 25.00
N MET A 181 -41.84 29.36 25.32
CA MET A 181 -40.89 30.45 25.69
C MET A 181 -40.19 31.06 24.49
N SER A 182 -40.57 30.69 23.25
CA SER A 182 -39.94 31.24 22.06
C SER A 182 -40.46 32.65 21.73
N PRO A 183 -39.63 33.69 21.76
CA PRO A 183 -40.04 35.03 21.35
C PRO A 183 -40.24 35.13 19.81
N GLU A 184 -39.61 34.24 19.01
CA GLU A 184 -39.66 34.21 17.54
C GLU A 184 -39.88 32.79 17.01
N PRO A 185 -41.09 32.19 17.14
CA PRO A 185 -41.31 30.79 16.77
C PRO A 185 -40.99 30.49 15.31
N GLN A 186 -41.27 31.42 14.40
CA GLN A 186 -40.98 31.24 12.97
C GLN A 186 -39.50 31.22 12.63
N ARG A 187 -38.68 31.95 13.40
CA ARG A 187 -37.23 31.92 13.27
C ARG A 187 -36.67 30.59 13.76
N HIS A 188 -37.13 30.11 14.92
CA HIS A 188 -36.74 28.81 15.46
C HIS A 188 -37.16 27.66 14.54
N ALA A 189 -38.37 27.71 13.95
CA ALA A 189 -38.81 26.71 12.97
C ALA A 189 -37.93 26.68 11.72
N ARG A 190 -37.48 27.85 11.21
CA ARG A 190 -36.51 27.93 10.10
C ARG A 190 -35.15 27.38 10.47
N GLN A 191 -34.65 27.66 11.68
CA GLN A 191 -33.39 27.11 12.18
C GLN A 191 -33.47 25.59 12.32
N LEU A 192 -34.57 25.05 12.81
CA LEU A 192 -34.86 23.62 12.89
C LEU A 192 -34.77 22.96 11.51
N GLY A 193 -35.45 23.55 10.52
CA GLY A 193 -35.37 23.10 9.12
C GLY A 193 -33.92 23.08 8.58
N GLY A 194 -33.13 24.12 8.85
CA GLY A 194 -31.72 24.17 8.47
C GLY A 194 -30.87 23.05 9.12
N HIS A 195 -31.08 22.78 10.41
CA HIS A 195 -30.37 21.67 11.08
C HIS A 195 -30.76 20.29 10.54
N VAL A 196 -32.05 20.08 10.20
CA VAL A 196 -32.52 18.82 9.59
C VAL A 196 -31.91 18.65 8.20
N THR A 197 -31.91 19.68 7.36
CA THR A 197 -31.29 19.63 6.03
C THR A 197 -29.79 19.30 6.13
N ARG A 198 -29.08 19.93 7.06
CA ARG A 198 -27.66 19.66 7.32
C ARG A 198 -27.41 18.21 7.76
N LEU A 199 -28.26 17.67 8.65
CA LEU A 199 -28.17 16.28 9.10
C LEU A 199 -28.35 15.32 7.93
N HIS A 200 -29.31 15.61 7.05
CA HIS A 200 -29.57 14.80 5.85
C HIS A 200 -28.35 14.76 4.93
N SER A 201 -27.76 15.93 4.66
CA SER A 201 -26.52 16.02 3.86
C SER A 201 -25.37 15.19 4.46
N LEU A 202 -25.16 15.25 5.79
CA LEU A 202 -24.12 14.47 6.44
C LEU A 202 -24.35 12.93 6.35
N ILE A 203 -25.63 12.51 6.42
CA ILE A 203 -25.98 11.10 6.24
C ILE A 203 -25.74 10.66 4.80
N ASP A 204 -26.14 11.48 3.82
CA ASP A 204 -25.88 11.18 2.40
C ASP A 204 -24.39 11.10 2.08
N ASP A 205 -23.57 11.97 2.69
CA ASP A 205 -22.12 11.94 2.56
C ASP A 205 -21.52 10.67 3.16
N LEU A 206 -22.03 10.24 4.33
CA LEU A 206 -21.60 9.00 4.96
C LEU A 206 -21.94 7.77 4.11
N PHE A 207 -23.13 7.72 3.53
CA PHE A 207 -23.52 6.63 2.62
C PHE A 207 -22.64 6.63 1.34
N ALA A 208 -22.35 7.81 0.78
CA ALA A 208 -21.47 7.88 -0.38
C ALA A 208 -20.06 7.39 -0.05
N LEU A 209 -19.49 7.85 1.07
CA LEU A 209 -18.18 7.40 1.53
C LEU A 209 -18.17 5.88 1.74
N SER A 210 -19.21 5.32 2.35
CA SER A 210 -19.35 3.87 2.55
C SER A 210 -19.37 3.10 1.22
N ARG A 211 -20.04 3.63 0.17
CA ARG A 211 -20.04 3.02 -1.17
C ARG A 211 -18.67 3.12 -1.85
N ILE A 212 -17.98 4.24 -1.66
CA ILE A 212 -16.62 4.47 -2.17
C ILE A 212 -15.65 3.48 -1.53
N ASP A 213 -15.63 3.38 -0.20
CA ASP A 213 -14.75 2.47 0.55
C ASP A 213 -15.00 1.00 0.22
N ALA A 214 -16.26 0.63 -0.03
CA ALA A 214 -16.63 -0.71 -0.46
C ALA A 214 -16.32 -1.01 -1.93
N GLY A 215 -15.89 -0.02 -2.74
CA GLY A 215 -15.71 -0.17 -4.18
C GLY A 215 -17.03 -0.44 -4.93
N THR A 216 -18.16 -0.06 -4.35
CA THR A 216 -19.51 -0.31 -4.88
C THR A 216 -20.15 0.93 -5.50
N LEU A 217 -19.41 2.01 -5.68
CA LEU A 217 -19.87 3.18 -6.39
C LEU A 217 -20.10 2.82 -7.87
N THR A 218 -21.36 2.57 -8.23
CA THR A 218 -21.77 2.33 -9.61
C THR A 218 -22.23 3.64 -10.23
N ILE A 219 -21.70 3.96 -11.39
CA ILE A 219 -22.14 5.10 -12.22
C ILE A 219 -23.00 4.60 -13.37
N SER A 220 -23.96 5.40 -13.78
CA SER A 220 -24.82 5.17 -14.96
C SER A 220 -24.56 6.27 -15.99
N PRO A 221 -23.50 6.14 -16.83
CA PRO A 221 -23.11 7.20 -17.74
C PRO A 221 -24.18 7.46 -18.81
N GLU A 222 -24.46 8.72 -19.05
CA GLU A 222 -25.33 9.23 -20.14
C GLU A 222 -24.65 10.43 -20.82
N ARG A 223 -25.08 10.76 -22.01
CA ARG A 223 -24.56 11.95 -22.72
C ARG A 223 -25.17 13.21 -22.14
N VAL A 224 -24.36 14.02 -21.48
CA VAL A 224 -24.76 15.23 -20.76
C VAL A 224 -24.05 16.45 -21.31
N SER A 225 -24.77 17.55 -21.47
CA SER A 225 -24.16 18.87 -21.68
C SER A 225 -23.54 19.33 -20.33
N LEU A 226 -22.22 19.33 -20.26
CA LEU A 226 -21.50 19.75 -19.08
C LEU A 226 -21.73 21.22 -18.74
N THR A 227 -21.95 22.03 -19.77
CA THR A 227 -22.26 23.46 -19.65
C THR A 227 -23.62 23.67 -19.00
N ASP A 228 -24.66 22.95 -19.47
CA ASP A 228 -26.01 23.07 -18.90
C ASP A 228 -26.01 22.57 -17.44
N LEU A 229 -25.41 21.41 -17.19
CA LEU A 229 -25.28 20.84 -15.83
C LEU A 229 -24.62 21.82 -14.84
N ALA A 230 -23.51 22.43 -15.24
CA ALA A 230 -22.78 23.39 -14.39
C ALA A 230 -23.59 24.69 -14.21
N SER A 231 -24.30 25.15 -15.27
CA SER A 231 -25.18 26.33 -15.21
C SER A 231 -26.35 26.11 -14.26
N ASP A 232 -26.99 24.94 -14.30
CA ASP A 232 -28.11 24.58 -13.43
C ASP A 232 -27.64 24.55 -11.95
N VAL A 233 -26.48 23.94 -11.67
CA VAL A 233 -25.90 23.94 -10.32
C VAL A 233 -25.60 25.36 -9.83
N VAL A 234 -25.07 26.25 -10.67
CA VAL A 234 -24.84 27.65 -10.31
C VAL A 234 -26.15 28.37 -10.02
N ALA A 235 -27.18 28.17 -10.85
CA ALA A 235 -28.50 28.81 -10.68
C ALA A 235 -29.14 28.41 -9.33
N ASP A 236 -29.12 27.13 -9.00
CA ASP A 236 -29.68 26.59 -7.75
C ASP A 236 -29.02 27.15 -6.48
N TYR A 237 -27.72 27.45 -6.55
CA TYR A 237 -26.96 27.92 -5.39
C TYR A 237 -26.74 29.45 -5.33
N THR A 238 -27.23 30.20 -6.29
CA THR A 238 -27.10 31.67 -6.33
C THR A 238 -27.75 32.34 -5.11
N GLU A 239 -28.95 31.91 -4.70
CA GLU A 239 -29.64 32.47 -3.53
C GLU A 239 -28.88 32.14 -2.23
N LEU A 240 -28.34 30.93 -2.13
CA LEU A 240 -27.50 30.53 -0.97
C LEU A 240 -26.25 31.39 -0.86
N ALA A 241 -25.55 31.61 -1.97
CA ALA A 241 -24.37 32.47 -2.04
C ALA A 241 -24.68 33.90 -1.63
N ALA A 242 -25.80 34.47 -2.09
CA ALA A 242 -26.24 35.79 -1.71
C ALA A 242 -26.49 35.93 -0.20
N ARG A 243 -27.01 34.90 0.47
CA ARG A 243 -27.15 34.87 1.95
C ARG A 243 -25.81 34.91 2.68
N HIS A 244 -24.72 34.48 2.02
CA HIS A 244 -23.35 34.53 2.51
C HIS A 244 -22.58 35.78 2.05
N ASP A 245 -23.27 36.72 1.37
CA ASP A 245 -22.67 37.90 0.77
C ASP A 245 -21.57 37.56 -0.24
N VAL A 246 -21.80 36.52 -1.04
CA VAL A 246 -20.89 36.05 -2.10
C VAL A 246 -21.66 36.06 -3.44
N GLN A 247 -20.99 36.54 -4.49
CA GLN A 247 -21.54 36.51 -5.84
C GLN A 247 -21.04 35.27 -6.59
N VAL A 248 -21.94 34.44 -7.10
CA VAL A 248 -21.59 33.34 -7.99
C VAL A 248 -21.85 33.74 -9.41
N ARG A 249 -20.86 33.57 -10.28
CA ARG A 249 -20.97 33.87 -11.73
C ARG A 249 -20.65 32.65 -12.56
N PHE A 250 -21.52 32.40 -13.55
CA PHE A 250 -21.19 31.48 -14.63
C PHE A 250 -20.47 32.29 -15.72
N GLY A 251 -19.18 32.03 -15.92
CA GLY A 251 -18.31 32.77 -16.86
C GLY A 251 -18.45 32.29 -18.30
N GLU A 252 -17.61 32.83 -19.18
CA GLU A 252 -17.55 32.38 -20.57
C GLU A 252 -17.25 30.87 -20.62
N SER A 253 -18.12 30.12 -21.30
CA SER A 253 -18.07 28.67 -21.30
C SER A 253 -18.26 28.14 -22.72
N GLN A 254 -17.54 27.04 -23.02
CA GLN A 254 -17.67 26.34 -24.30
C GLN A 254 -18.68 25.21 -24.14
N GLY A 255 -19.51 24.99 -25.15
CA GLY A 255 -20.43 23.86 -25.18
C GLY A 255 -19.65 22.54 -25.20
N MET A 256 -19.70 21.80 -24.10
CA MET A 256 -19.00 20.53 -23.93
C MET A 256 -20.00 19.42 -23.61
N THR A 257 -19.89 18.29 -24.32
CA THR A 257 -20.69 17.09 -24.04
C THR A 257 -19.77 15.99 -23.53
N VAL A 258 -20.18 15.32 -22.47
CA VAL A 258 -19.44 14.23 -21.82
C VAL A 258 -20.35 13.03 -21.57
N GLU A 259 -19.77 11.85 -21.34
CA GLU A 259 -20.50 10.65 -20.90
C GLU A 259 -20.31 10.46 -19.40
N VAL A 260 -21.32 10.84 -18.61
CA VAL A 260 -21.25 10.86 -17.14
C VAL A 260 -22.60 10.53 -16.51
N ASP A 261 -22.59 10.13 -15.25
CA ASP A 261 -23.78 10.09 -14.40
C ASP A 261 -24.09 11.53 -13.94
N SER A 262 -25.14 12.11 -14.50
CA SER A 262 -25.52 13.52 -14.25
C SER A 262 -25.78 13.81 -12.77
N ARG A 263 -26.35 12.86 -12.03
CA ARG A 263 -26.66 13.00 -10.61
C ARG A 263 -25.40 13.03 -9.75
N GLU A 264 -24.51 12.07 -9.96
CA GLU A 264 -23.27 12.00 -9.17
C GLU A 264 -22.33 13.15 -9.54
N LEU A 265 -22.25 13.54 -10.82
CA LEU A 265 -21.44 14.69 -11.22
C LEU A 265 -22.00 16.01 -10.67
N SER A 266 -23.33 16.22 -10.69
CA SER A 266 -23.95 17.39 -10.04
C SER A 266 -23.58 17.46 -8.57
N ARG A 267 -23.61 16.34 -7.86
CA ARG A 267 -23.18 16.26 -6.46
C ARG A 267 -21.72 16.68 -6.28
N ALA A 268 -20.82 16.23 -7.14
CA ALA A 268 -19.41 16.63 -7.11
C ALA A 268 -19.25 18.16 -7.32
N LEU A 269 -19.96 18.73 -8.29
CA LEU A 269 -19.93 20.17 -8.55
C LEU A 269 -20.52 20.99 -7.41
N ILE A 270 -21.62 20.53 -6.81
CA ILE A 270 -22.23 21.15 -5.63
C ILE A 270 -21.23 21.20 -4.48
N ASN A 271 -20.53 20.11 -4.19
CA ASN A 271 -19.53 20.05 -3.14
C ASN A 271 -18.40 21.08 -3.34
N ILE A 272 -17.92 21.23 -4.57
CA ILE A 272 -16.90 22.22 -4.90
C ILE A 272 -17.46 23.65 -4.76
N LEU A 273 -18.65 23.90 -5.31
CA LEU A 273 -19.26 25.21 -5.30
C LEU A 273 -19.59 25.69 -3.87
N VAL A 274 -20.16 24.82 -3.05
CA VAL A 274 -20.47 25.12 -1.63
C VAL A 274 -19.18 25.40 -0.87
N ASN A 275 -18.13 24.61 -1.08
CA ASN A 275 -16.82 24.85 -0.48
C ASN A 275 -16.24 26.22 -0.89
N ALA A 276 -16.33 26.59 -2.16
CA ALA A 276 -15.91 27.89 -2.68
C ALA A 276 -16.68 29.04 -2.04
N ILE A 277 -18.01 28.92 -1.87
CA ILE A 277 -18.85 29.92 -1.22
C ILE A 277 -18.49 30.08 0.27
N GLU A 278 -18.31 28.96 0.99
CA GLU A 278 -17.98 28.98 2.41
C GLU A 278 -16.62 29.64 2.72
N HIS A 279 -15.65 29.48 1.82
CA HIS A 279 -14.29 29.99 2.01
C HIS A 279 -14.08 31.37 1.40
N SER A 280 -15.03 31.88 0.61
CA SER A 280 -14.98 33.22 0.08
C SER A 280 -15.22 34.29 1.17
N PRO A 281 -14.54 35.44 1.14
CA PRO A 281 -14.83 36.55 2.03
C PRO A 281 -16.22 37.17 1.71
N ALA A 282 -16.76 37.96 2.63
CA ALA A 282 -17.95 38.76 2.38
C ALA A 282 -17.67 39.78 1.25
N GLY A 283 -18.60 39.91 0.30
CA GLY A 283 -18.42 40.66 -0.93
C GLY A 283 -17.54 40.00 -1.99
N GLY A 284 -17.10 38.73 -1.73
CA GLY A 284 -16.30 37.96 -2.67
C GLY A 284 -17.08 37.41 -3.86
N GLU A 285 -16.34 36.89 -4.83
CA GLU A 285 -16.90 36.30 -6.05
C GLU A 285 -16.40 34.86 -6.20
N VAL A 286 -17.28 33.96 -6.66
CA VAL A 286 -16.97 32.62 -7.13
C VAL A 286 -17.30 32.55 -8.60
N THR A 287 -16.35 32.14 -9.41
CA THR A 287 -16.52 31.98 -10.85
C THR A 287 -16.52 30.51 -11.24
N VAL A 288 -17.51 30.09 -12.03
CA VAL A 288 -17.60 28.74 -12.62
C VAL A 288 -17.48 28.86 -14.12
N THR A 289 -16.57 28.13 -14.75
CA THR A 289 -16.38 28.10 -16.21
C THR A 289 -16.32 26.66 -16.71
N VAL A 290 -16.75 26.45 -17.95
CA VAL A 290 -16.67 25.15 -18.64
C VAL A 290 -15.87 25.30 -19.92
N GLY A 291 -14.94 24.41 -20.19
CA GLY A 291 -14.10 24.46 -21.38
C GLY A 291 -13.24 23.23 -21.57
N ALA A 292 -12.31 23.30 -22.51
CA ALA A 292 -11.33 22.27 -22.75
C ALA A 292 -10.00 22.63 -22.07
N VAL A 293 -9.46 21.73 -21.29
CA VAL A 293 -8.14 21.86 -20.65
C VAL A 293 -7.34 20.58 -20.93
N GLU A 294 -6.18 20.70 -21.55
CA GLU A 294 -5.28 19.57 -21.85
C GLU A 294 -5.96 18.37 -22.54
N GLY A 295 -6.92 18.64 -23.42
CA GLY A 295 -7.65 17.59 -24.15
C GLY A 295 -8.78 16.91 -23.35
N HIS A 296 -9.15 17.45 -22.19
CA HIS A 296 -10.26 17.01 -21.35
C HIS A 296 -11.35 18.07 -21.34
N ALA A 297 -12.60 17.65 -21.15
CA ALA A 297 -13.66 18.57 -20.76
C ALA A 297 -13.46 18.97 -19.28
N ALA A 298 -13.50 20.26 -18.99
CA ALA A 298 -13.20 20.76 -17.65
C ALA A 298 -14.32 21.64 -17.12
N VAL A 299 -14.65 21.48 -15.84
CA VAL A 299 -15.36 22.49 -15.04
C VAL A 299 -14.36 23.08 -14.06
N VAL A 300 -14.21 24.40 -14.10
CA VAL A 300 -13.29 25.12 -13.24
C VAL A 300 -14.08 26.03 -12.30
N VAL A 301 -13.90 25.85 -11.02
CA VAL A 301 -14.47 26.69 -9.95
C VAL A 301 -13.35 27.46 -9.28
N ARG A 302 -13.43 28.77 -9.30
CA ARG A 302 -12.44 29.67 -8.67
C ARG A 302 -13.12 30.52 -7.63
N ASP A 303 -12.56 30.52 -6.41
CA ASP A 303 -12.94 31.43 -5.34
C ASP A 303 -11.91 32.55 -5.12
N HIS A 304 -12.28 33.54 -4.30
CA HIS A 304 -11.41 34.62 -3.88
C HIS A 304 -11.09 34.53 -2.37
N GLY A 305 -11.07 33.33 -1.84
CA GLY A 305 -10.76 33.07 -0.43
C GLY A 305 -9.28 33.22 -0.09
N PRO A 306 -8.87 32.76 1.08
CA PRO A 306 -7.47 32.84 1.53
C PRO A 306 -6.53 31.85 0.81
N GLY A 307 -7.08 30.99 -0.08
CA GLY A 307 -6.31 29.92 -0.69
C GLY A 307 -5.92 28.80 0.31
N VAL A 308 -5.04 27.94 -0.14
CA VAL A 308 -4.52 26.80 0.64
C VAL A 308 -3.00 26.78 0.51
N SER A 309 -2.28 26.44 1.58
CA SER A 309 -0.82 26.34 1.53
C SER A 309 -0.38 25.20 0.60
N ASP A 310 0.81 25.31 0.01
CA ASP A 310 1.36 24.26 -0.88
C ASP A 310 1.51 22.91 -0.14
N ASP A 311 1.78 22.93 1.16
CA ASP A 311 1.87 21.73 2.00
C ASP A 311 0.50 21.06 2.23
N ASP A 312 -0.59 21.85 2.18
CA ASP A 312 -1.95 21.40 2.42
C ASP A 312 -2.66 20.93 1.12
N LEU A 313 -2.23 21.41 -0.06
CA LEU A 313 -2.84 21.06 -1.36
C LEU A 313 -2.94 19.54 -1.60
N PRO A 314 -1.91 18.71 -1.35
CA PRO A 314 -2.00 17.25 -1.56
C PRO A 314 -3.03 16.56 -0.66
N HIS A 315 -3.47 17.23 0.39
CA HIS A 315 -4.39 16.67 1.38
C HIS A 315 -5.86 17.02 1.13
N LEU A 316 -6.16 17.93 0.19
CA LEU A 316 -7.52 18.42 -0.07
C LEU A 316 -8.54 17.32 -0.43
N GLY A 317 -8.10 16.23 -1.06
CA GLY A 317 -8.95 15.08 -1.39
C GLY A 317 -9.01 14.00 -0.29
N THR A 318 -8.35 14.20 0.86
CA THR A 318 -8.35 13.20 1.93
C THR A 318 -9.61 13.32 2.78
N ALA A 319 -10.33 12.20 2.96
CA ALA A 319 -11.56 12.19 3.77
C ALA A 319 -11.30 12.67 5.20
N GLY A 320 -12.10 13.66 5.63
CA GLY A 320 -12.01 14.24 6.97
C GLY A 320 -10.86 15.23 7.17
N TRP A 321 -10.10 15.56 6.13
CA TRP A 321 -9.07 16.59 6.23
C TRP A 321 -9.69 18.01 6.26
N ARG A 322 -9.11 18.90 7.06
CA ARG A 322 -9.49 20.32 7.15
C ARG A 322 -8.23 21.17 7.31
N GLY A 323 -8.07 22.15 6.45
CA GLY A 323 -6.95 23.08 6.50
C GLY A 323 -6.84 23.83 7.85
N SER A 324 -5.66 24.31 8.16
CA SER A 324 -5.36 25.05 9.40
C SER A 324 -6.21 26.33 9.54
N THR A 325 -6.52 26.98 8.43
CA THR A 325 -7.34 28.20 8.34
C THR A 325 -8.84 27.96 8.58
N ALA A 326 -9.36 26.78 8.23
CA ALA A 326 -10.77 26.42 8.43
C ALA A 326 -11.15 26.23 9.92
N ARG A 327 -10.18 26.03 10.80
CA ARG A 327 -10.40 25.89 12.26
C ARG A 327 -10.70 27.19 12.97
N THR A 328 -10.43 28.32 12.37
CA THR A 328 -10.57 29.68 12.97
C THR A 328 -11.73 30.50 12.41
N SER A 329 -12.45 30.00 11.38
CA SER A 329 -13.59 30.72 10.82
C SER A 329 -14.84 30.61 11.70
N PRO A 330 -15.42 31.74 12.16
CA PRO A 330 -16.62 31.75 12.99
C PRO A 330 -17.91 31.52 12.20
N ARG A 331 -17.84 31.30 10.87
CA ARG A 331 -19.02 31.10 10.01
C ARG A 331 -19.58 29.68 10.17
N VAL A 332 -20.90 29.58 10.28
CA VAL A 332 -21.59 28.29 10.31
C VAL A 332 -21.45 27.64 8.93
N SER A 333 -20.80 26.49 8.86
CA SER A 333 -20.62 25.75 7.61
C SER A 333 -21.96 25.31 7.01
N ILE A 334 -22.15 25.52 5.70
CA ILE A 334 -23.34 25.14 4.92
C ILE A 334 -23.41 23.63 4.75
N ALA A 335 -22.25 23.04 4.43
CA ALA A 335 -22.11 21.62 4.03
C ALA A 335 -21.83 20.67 5.19
N GLY A 336 -21.97 21.08 6.43
CA GLY A 336 -21.81 20.16 7.56
C GLY A 336 -20.38 19.98 8.10
N GLY A 337 -19.35 20.42 7.41
CA GLY A 337 -18.00 20.54 7.96
C GLY A 337 -17.20 19.27 8.24
N ALA A 338 -17.69 18.07 7.89
CA ALA A 338 -16.96 16.80 8.13
C ALA A 338 -15.69 16.62 7.25
N GLY A 339 -15.46 17.54 6.30
CA GLY A 339 -14.34 17.43 5.36
C GLY A 339 -14.48 16.27 4.38
N LEU A 340 -15.71 15.85 4.07
CA LEU A 340 -16.00 14.74 3.18
C LEU A 340 -16.24 15.15 1.73
N GLY A 341 -16.73 16.38 1.50
CA GLY A 341 -17.20 16.81 0.19
C GLY A 341 -16.15 16.69 -0.92
N LEU A 342 -14.92 17.15 -0.70
CA LEU A 342 -13.86 17.03 -1.70
C LEU A 342 -13.39 15.58 -1.89
N ALA A 343 -13.36 14.76 -0.84
CA ALA A 343 -13.04 13.33 -0.96
C ALA A 343 -14.11 12.60 -1.81
N ILE A 344 -15.37 12.89 -1.59
CA ILE A 344 -16.49 12.37 -2.40
C ILE A 344 -16.36 12.85 -3.84
N THR A 345 -16.02 14.13 -4.06
CA THR A 345 -15.78 14.68 -5.39
C THR A 345 -14.66 13.94 -6.13
N HIS A 346 -13.52 13.70 -5.49
CA HIS A 346 -12.43 12.94 -6.07
C HIS A 346 -12.88 11.53 -6.50
N ALA A 347 -13.56 10.81 -5.62
CA ALA A 347 -14.03 9.47 -5.92
C ALA A 347 -15.09 9.41 -7.04
N ILE A 348 -16.01 10.38 -7.09
CA ILE A 348 -16.97 10.48 -8.18
C ILE A 348 -16.26 10.73 -9.51
N VAL A 349 -15.36 11.70 -9.56
CA VAL A 349 -14.63 12.07 -10.78
C VAL A 349 -13.73 10.93 -11.25
N GLU A 350 -13.04 10.25 -10.33
CA GLU A 350 -12.23 9.07 -10.63
C GLU A 350 -13.08 7.91 -11.19
N ALA A 351 -14.28 7.67 -10.63
CA ALA A 351 -15.21 6.68 -11.16
C ALA A 351 -15.64 6.99 -12.61
N HIS A 352 -15.63 8.26 -13.02
CA HIS A 352 -15.87 8.70 -14.40
C HIS A 352 -14.61 8.70 -15.28
N GLY A 353 -13.47 8.19 -14.78
CA GLY A 353 -12.18 8.20 -15.49
C GLY A 353 -11.55 9.58 -15.60
N GLY A 354 -11.99 10.53 -14.78
CA GLY A 354 -11.50 11.90 -14.71
C GLY A 354 -10.48 12.14 -13.61
N GLU A 355 -10.11 13.41 -13.44
CA GLU A 355 -9.16 13.88 -12.43
C GLU A 355 -9.66 15.19 -11.80
N VAL A 356 -9.46 15.36 -10.49
CA VAL A 356 -9.68 16.63 -9.80
C VAL A 356 -8.32 17.26 -9.50
N ARG A 357 -8.14 18.51 -9.94
CA ARG A 357 -6.95 19.29 -9.66
C ARG A 357 -7.29 20.52 -8.84
N ALA A 358 -6.46 20.85 -7.87
CA ALA A 358 -6.57 22.06 -7.09
C ALA A 358 -5.27 22.85 -7.18
N ARG A 359 -5.37 24.17 -7.30
CA ARG A 359 -4.21 25.07 -7.26
C ARG A 359 -4.55 26.35 -6.52
N THR A 360 -3.61 26.84 -5.72
CA THR A 360 -3.72 28.16 -5.12
C THR A 360 -3.54 29.22 -6.19
N VAL A 361 -4.41 30.22 -6.20
CA VAL A 361 -4.36 31.40 -7.06
C VAL A 361 -4.39 32.63 -6.15
N ASP A 362 -3.88 33.75 -6.65
CA ASP A 362 -3.88 34.99 -5.86
C ASP A 362 -4.96 35.98 -6.41
N PRO A 363 -6.04 36.22 -5.64
CA PRO A 363 -6.42 35.51 -4.40
C PRO A 363 -7.22 34.24 -4.67
N GLY A 364 -7.17 33.24 -3.74
CA GLY A 364 -8.11 32.15 -3.64
C GLY A 364 -7.60 30.78 -4.01
N LEU A 365 -8.54 29.89 -4.25
CA LEU A 365 -8.33 28.52 -4.70
C LEU A 365 -9.08 28.29 -6.01
N GLU A 366 -8.45 27.56 -6.91
CA GLU A 366 -9.07 27.07 -8.13
C GLU A 366 -9.12 25.55 -8.08
N VAL A 367 -10.31 24.99 -8.24
CA VAL A 367 -10.56 23.55 -8.33
C VAL A 367 -11.10 23.24 -9.73
N SER A 368 -10.43 22.31 -10.42
CA SER A 368 -10.77 21.87 -11.75
C SER A 368 -11.19 20.40 -11.75
N VAL A 369 -12.35 20.10 -12.30
CA VAL A 369 -12.82 18.74 -12.60
C VAL A 369 -12.54 18.48 -14.06
N LEU A 370 -11.67 17.51 -14.35
CA LEU A 370 -11.27 17.11 -15.70
C LEU A 370 -11.93 15.77 -16.04
N LEU A 371 -12.65 15.72 -17.15
CA LEU A 371 -13.39 14.55 -17.61
C LEU A 371 -12.93 14.14 -19.01
N PRO A 372 -12.87 12.84 -19.33
CA PRO A 372 -12.52 12.39 -20.66
C PRO A 372 -13.55 12.88 -21.67
N LEU A 373 -13.10 13.32 -22.84
CA LEU A 373 -13.98 13.61 -23.95
C LEU A 373 -14.51 12.29 -24.53
N PRO A 374 -15.78 12.25 -24.97
CA PRO A 374 -16.31 11.08 -25.65
C PRO A 374 -15.52 10.83 -26.93
N ALA A 375 -15.22 9.55 -27.20
CA ALA A 375 -14.47 9.12 -28.39
C ALA A 375 -15.18 9.43 -29.71
#